data_ca378eecdad114a30b43ee916ffc965a
#
_entry.id   ca378eecdad114a30b43ee916ffc965a
#
_cell.length_a   1.000
_cell.length_b   1.000
_cell.length_c   1.000
_cell.angle_alpha   90.00
_cell.angle_beta   90.00
_cell.angle_gamma   90.00
#
_symmetry.space_group_name_H-M   'P 1'
#
loop_
_entity.id
_entity.type
_entity.pdbx_description
1 polymer ?
#
loop_
_entity_poly.entity_id
_entity_poly.type
_entity_poly.pdbx_seq_one_letter_code
_entity_poly.pdbx_strand_id
1 'polypeptide(L)'
;MVEPAHILLVEDCAGDTLLVQQALASCSIPIKLHIARDGEQALGMLTTANFRPALIILDLNMPRVGGFAFLQLYKRRDVPIVIFSVSRLEIDKEFALELGASEYVQKPIELDAFTNVVCQIIVKWLGKDQSGAA
;
A
#
# COMPACT_ATOMS: atom_id res chain seq x y z
N MET A 1 5.89 5.93 24.47
CA MET A 1 4.70 5.70 23.66
C MET A 1 5.03 5.92 22.19
N VAL A 2 4.68 4.99 21.35
CA VAL A 2 5.04 5.05 19.94
C VAL A 2 3.84 5.56 19.14
N GLU A 3 4.08 6.57 18.30
CA GLU A 3 3.02 7.07 17.43
C GLU A 3 2.76 6.07 16.32
N PRO A 4 1.52 5.90 15.89
CA PRO A 4 1.23 4.98 14.81
C PRO A 4 1.80 5.45 13.48
N ALA A 5 2.21 4.51 12.66
CA ALA A 5 2.62 4.80 11.30
C ALA A 5 1.37 5.00 10.44
N HIS A 6 1.39 6.02 9.59
CA HIS A 6 0.27 6.30 8.69
C HIS A 6 0.49 5.57 7.38
N ILE A 7 -0.49 4.78 6.97
CA ILE A 7 -0.47 4.05 5.71
C ILE A 7 -1.63 4.51 4.86
N LEU A 8 -1.37 4.76 3.58
CA LEU A 8 -2.43 5.02 2.60
C LEU A 8 -2.66 3.75 1.80
N LEU A 9 -3.87 3.21 1.88
CA LEU A 9 -4.30 2.08 1.06
C LEU A 9 -5.16 2.61 -0.07
N VAL A 10 -4.76 2.35 -1.31
CA VAL A 10 -5.50 2.77 -2.50
C VAL A 10 -6.14 1.52 -3.09
N GLU A 11 -7.44 1.34 -2.86
CA GLU A 11 -8.14 0.10 -3.14
C GLU A 11 -9.63 0.37 -3.30
N ASP A 12 -10.24 -0.08 -4.40
CA ASP A 12 -11.67 0.14 -4.63
C ASP A 12 -12.54 -1.02 -4.15
N CYS A 13 -11.96 -2.18 -3.88
CA CYS A 13 -12.72 -3.34 -3.44
C CYS A 13 -12.96 -3.29 -1.94
N ALA A 14 -14.21 -3.17 -1.52
CA ALA A 14 -14.56 -3.07 -0.11
C ALA A 14 -14.15 -4.31 0.67
N GLY A 15 -14.27 -5.50 0.05
CA GLY A 15 -13.87 -6.74 0.69
C GLY A 15 -12.38 -6.80 0.97
N ASP A 16 -11.57 -6.41 0.00
CA ASP A 16 -10.12 -6.40 0.18
C ASP A 16 -9.71 -5.36 1.21
N THR A 17 -10.37 -4.20 1.22
CA THR A 17 -10.13 -3.18 2.23
C THR A 17 -10.37 -3.73 3.63
N LEU A 18 -11.47 -4.45 3.82
CA LEU A 18 -11.79 -5.04 5.10
C LEU A 18 -10.73 -6.07 5.52
N LEU A 19 -10.27 -6.89 4.58
CA LEU A 19 -9.24 -7.88 4.88
C LEU A 19 -7.92 -7.23 5.28
N VAL A 20 -7.57 -6.12 4.62
CA VAL A 20 -6.36 -5.38 5.02
C VAL A 20 -6.54 -4.81 6.43
N GLN A 21 -7.69 -4.24 6.71
CA GLN A 21 -7.96 -3.69 8.05
C GLN A 21 -7.82 -4.77 9.12
N GLN A 22 -8.38 -5.95 8.87
CA GLN A 22 -8.29 -7.06 9.82
C GLN A 22 -6.85 -7.53 10.00
N ALA A 23 -6.08 -7.59 8.91
CA ALA A 23 -4.68 -7.99 8.99
C ALA A 23 -3.87 -6.99 9.82
N LEU A 24 -4.10 -5.70 9.61
CA LEU A 24 -3.38 -4.66 10.35
C LEU A 24 -3.71 -4.71 11.84
N ALA A 25 -4.94 -5.05 12.19
CA ALA A 25 -5.32 -5.16 13.59
C ALA A 25 -4.57 -6.26 14.31
N SER A 26 -4.10 -7.28 13.58
CA SER A 26 -3.36 -8.39 14.17
C SER A 26 -1.86 -8.18 14.14
N CYS A 27 -1.37 -7.13 13.48
CA CYS A 27 0.06 -6.82 13.46
C CYS A 27 0.47 -6.10 14.74
N SER A 28 1.70 -6.31 15.17
CA SER A 28 2.18 -5.71 16.41
C SER A 28 2.60 -4.24 16.25
N ILE A 29 2.70 -3.77 15.02
CA ILE A 29 3.12 -2.39 14.73
C ILE A 29 1.88 -1.50 14.74
N PRO A 30 1.88 -0.40 15.50
CA PRO A 30 0.73 0.51 15.50
C PRO A 30 0.57 1.18 14.14
N ILE A 31 -0.63 1.09 13.56
CA ILE A 31 -0.92 1.58 12.23
C ILE A 31 -2.18 2.45 12.26
N LYS A 32 -2.11 3.57 11.56
CA LYS A 32 -3.32 4.35 11.25
C LYS A 32 -3.55 4.27 9.75
N LEU A 33 -4.64 3.63 9.37
CA LEU A 33 -4.94 3.36 7.97
C LEU A 33 -5.82 4.47 7.39
N HIS A 34 -5.41 4.98 6.24
CA HIS A 34 -6.19 5.92 5.42
C HIS A 34 -6.54 5.21 4.13
N ILE A 35 -7.76 5.36 3.67
CA ILE A 35 -8.25 4.61 2.52
C ILE A 35 -8.65 5.57 1.41
N ALA A 36 -8.15 5.34 0.21
CA ALA A 36 -8.59 6.00 -1.01
C ALA A 36 -9.18 4.92 -1.92
N ARG A 37 -10.28 5.23 -2.59
CA ARG A 37 -10.98 4.26 -3.41
C ARG A 37 -10.55 4.24 -4.86
N ASP A 38 -9.74 5.20 -5.27
CA ASP A 38 -9.14 5.23 -6.59
C ASP A 38 -7.93 6.17 -6.56
N GLY A 39 -7.22 6.23 -7.68
CA GLY A 39 -6.03 7.04 -7.77
C GLY A 39 -6.30 8.53 -7.67
N GLU A 40 -7.46 8.98 -8.14
CA GLU A 40 -7.82 10.39 -8.05
C GLU A 40 -7.98 10.82 -6.61
N GLN A 41 -8.71 10.04 -5.82
CA GLN A 41 -8.88 10.34 -4.41
C GLN A 41 -7.55 10.29 -3.68
N ALA A 42 -6.71 9.30 -4.02
CA ALA A 42 -5.38 9.19 -3.40
C ALA A 42 -4.52 10.42 -3.69
N LEU A 43 -4.51 10.88 -4.94
CA LEU A 43 -3.75 12.07 -5.30
C LEU A 43 -4.24 13.30 -4.53
N GLY A 44 -5.56 13.43 -4.39
CA GLY A 44 -6.13 14.53 -3.63
C GLY A 44 -5.70 14.51 -2.17
N MET A 45 -5.70 13.33 -1.56
CA MET A 45 -5.27 13.19 -0.17
C MET A 45 -3.79 13.54 -0.02
N LEU A 46 -2.97 13.14 -0.98
CA LEU A 46 -1.53 13.36 -0.91
C LEU A 46 -1.13 14.80 -1.18
N THR A 47 -2.02 15.60 -1.77
CA THR A 47 -1.76 17.03 -1.95
C THR A 47 -2.18 17.85 -0.73
N THR A 48 -2.87 17.24 0.21
CA THR A 48 -3.27 17.93 1.45
C THR A 48 -2.03 18.21 2.30
N ALA A 49 -1.93 19.43 2.81
CA ALA A 49 -0.81 19.81 3.64
C ALA A 49 -0.74 18.91 4.87
N ASN A 50 0.47 18.49 5.20
CA ASN A 50 0.78 17.69 6.38
C ASN A 50 0.37 16.21 6.27
N PHE A 51 -0.18 15.76 5.15
CA PHE A 51 -0.44 14.33 5.00
C PHE A 51 0.74 13.69 4.26
N ARG A 52 1.50 12.91 5.01
CA ARG A 52 2.67 12.22 4.46
C ARG A 52 2.71 10.81 5.02
N PRO A 53 2.12 9.84 4.30
CA PRO A 53 2.12 8.48 4.81
C PRO A 53 3.52 7.88 4.79
N ALA A 54 3.75 6.93 5.67
CA ALA A 54 5.01 6.19 5.72
C ALA A 54 5.07 5.12 4.63
N LEU A 55 3.92 4.71 4.10
CA LEU A 55 3.82 3.65 3.11
C LEU A 55 2.54 3.82 2.33
N ILE A 56 2.59 3.56 1.02
CA ILE A 56 1.41 3.49 0.16
C ILE A 56 1.27 2.07 -0.33
N ILE A 57 0.10 1.46 -0.13
CA ILE A 57 -0.24 0.16 -0.69
C ILE A 57 -1.25 0.42 -1.81
N LEU A 58 -0.92 0.00 -3.02
CA LEU A 58 -1.63 0.44 -4.23
C LEU A 58 -2.09 -0.75 -5.06
N ASP A 59 -3.39 -0.81 -5.34
CA ASP A 59 -3.92 -1.76 -6.31
C ASP A 59 -3.80 -1.18 -7.72
N LEU A 60 -3.58 -2.05 -8.70
CA LEU A 60 -3.45 -1.60 -10.09
C LEU A 60 -4.80 -1.40 -10.79
N ASN A 61 -5.79 -2.22 -10.45
CA ASN A 61 -7.06 -2.24 -11.18
C ASN A 61 -8.13 -1.48 -10.42
N MET A 62 -8.31 -0.21 -10.78
CA MET A 62 -9.30 0.65 -10.15
C MET A 62 -9.95 1.54 -11.20
N PRO A 63 -11.18 2.01 -10.94
CA PRO A 63 -11.82 2.95 -11.86
C PRO A 63 -11.17 4.33 -11.80
N ARG A 64 -11.49 5.16 -12.77
CA ARG A 64 -10.99 6.51 -12.93
C ARG A 64 -9.48 6.51 -13.06
N VAL A 65 -8.74 6.98 -12.06
CA VAL A 65 -7.29 6.93 -12.12
C VAL A 65 -6.84 5.60 -11.52
N GLY A 66 -6.39 4.69 -12.36
CA GLY A 66 -5.90 3.38 -11.92
C GLY A 66 -4.49 3.46 -11.36
N GLY A 67 -3.95 2.30 -10.98
CA GLY A 67 -2.65 2.25 -10.31
C GLY A 67 -1.50 2.74 -11.17
N PHE A 68 -1.45 2.34 -12.45
CA PHE A 68 -0.37 2.82 -13.33
C PHE A 68 -0.44 4.33 -13.52
N ALA A 69 -1.65 4.87 -13.74
CA ALA A 69 -1.81 6.30 -13.91
C ALA A 69 -1.43 7.05 -12.63
N PHE A 70 -1.79 6.49 -11.47
CA PHE A 70 -1.40 7.06 -10.19
C PHE A 70 0.12 7.15 -10.09
N LEU A 71 0.84 6.08 -10.43
CA LEU A 71 2.30 6.07 -10.38
C LEU A 71 2.91 7.12 -11.31
N GLN A 72 2.28 7.34 -12.47
CA GLN A 72 2.77 8.34 -13.41
C GLN A 72 2.57 9.76 -12.90
N LEU A 73 1.48 9.99 -12.15
CA LEU A 73 1.12 11.34 -11.69
C LEU A 73 1.74 11.69 -10.34
N TYR A 74 2.01 10.70 -9.50
CA TYR A 74 2.57 10.94 -8.18
C TYR A 74 4.10 10.88 -8.25
N LYS A 75 4.74 12.03 -8.09
CA LYS A 75 6.17 12.16 -8.36
C LYS A 75 7.07 12.06 -7.13
N ARG A 76 6.51 11.96 -5.94
CA ARG A 76 7.34 11.87 -4.74
C ARG A 76 7.97 10.50 -4.65
N ARG A 77 9.29 10.50 -4.35
CA ARG A 77 10.04 9.25 -4.28
C ARG A 77 10.49 8.91 -2.87
N ASP A 78 10.12 9.73 -1.90
CA ASP A 78 10.51 9.53 -0.51
C ASP A 78 9.53 8.65 0.26
N VAL A 79 8.39 8.32 -0.33
CA VAL A 79 7.42 7.41 0.27
C VAL A 79 7.42 6.10 -0.52
N PRO A 80 7.68 4.96 0.12
CA PRO A 80 7.64 3.69 -0.60
C PRO A 80 6.22 3.35 -1.04
N ILE A 81 6.11 2.78 -2.23
CA ILE A 81 4.84 2.36 -2.82
C ILE A 81 4.94 0.87 -3.10
N VAL A 82 4.11 0.09 -2.43
CA VAL A 82 4.02 -1.36 -2.64
C VAL A 82 2.77 -1.64 -3.45
N ILE A 83 2.93 -2.24 -4.61
CA ILE A 83 1.79 -2.69 -5.41
C ILE A 83 1.26 -3.97 -4.78
N PHE A 84 -0.06 -4.04 -4.60
CA PHE A 84 -0.72 -5.21 -4.05
C PHE A 84 -1.90 -5.53 -4.95
N SER A 85 -1.72 -6.49 -5.87
CA SER A 85 -2.66 -6.71 -6.97
C SER A 85 -2.78 -8.20 -7.27
N VAL A 86 -3.94 -8.59 -7.82
CA VAL A 86 -4.16 -9.97 -8.23
C VAL A 86 -3.41 -10.34 -9.50
N SER A 87 -2.93 -9.36 -10.27
CA SER A 87 -2.28 -9.64 -11.54
C SER A 87 -0.98 -10.44 -11.34
N ARG A 88 -0.83 -11.47 -12.16
CA ARG A 88 0.38 -12.30 -12.19
C ARG A 88 1.27 -11.97 -13.38
N LEU A 89 0.87 -10.99 -14.20
CA LEU A 89 1.57 -10.71 -15.44
C LEU A 89 2.91 -10.06 -15.14
N GLU A 90 3.97 -10.66 -15.67
CA GLU A 90 5.31 -10.13 -15.48
C GLU A 90 5.43 -8.73 -16.06
N ILE A 91 4.72 -8.46 -17.17
CA ILE A 91 4.76 -7.14 -17.77
C ILE A 91 4.16 -6.06 -16.86
N ASP A 92 3.10 -6.42 -16.10
CA ASP A 92 2.53 -5.47 -15.14
C ASP A 92 3.52 -5.16 -14.03
N LYS A 93 4.19 -6.19 -13.54
CA LYS A 93 5.20 -6.03 -12.51
C LYS A 93 6.36 -5.15 -12.97
N GLU A 94 6.88 -5.44 -14.16
CA GLU A 94 7.99 -4.68 -14.72
C GLU A 94 7.60 -3.23 -14.93
N PHE A 95 6.42 -2.99 -15.48
CA PHE A 95 5.95 -1.64 -15.76
C PHE A 95 5.75 -0.84 -14.47
N ALA A 96 5.17 -1.47 -13.46
CA ALA A 96 4.96 -0.80 -12.18
C ALA A 96 6.29 -0.40 -11.54
N LEU A 97 7.28 -1.30 -11.58
CA LEU A 97 8.59 -1.00 -11.01
C LEU A 97 9.30 0.10 -11.79
N GLU A 98 9.17 0.11 -13.12
CA GLU A 98 9.73 1.18 -13.95
C GLU A 98 9.10 2.53 -13.62
N LEU A 99 7.82 2.56 -13.28
CA LEU A 99 7.13 3.79 -12.93
C LEU A 99 7.43 4.26 -11.51
N GLY A 100 8.21 3.49 -10.76
CA GLY A 100 8.67 3.94 -9.44
C GLY A 100 8.10 3.19 -8.26
N ALA A 101 7.35 2.11 -8.48
CA ALA A 101 6.91 1.27 -7.37
C ALA A 101 8.13 0.65 -6.68
N SER A 102 8.06 0.55 -5.37
CA SER A 102 9.16 0.01 -4.56
C SER A 102 9.15 -1.50 -4.56
N GLU A 103 7.97 -2.10 -4.64
CA GLU A 103 7.83 -3.55 -4.62
C GLU A 103 6.51 -3.92 -5.25
N TYR A 104 6.43 -5.11 -5.82
CA TYR A 104 5.21 -5.67 -6.37
C TYR A 104 4.87 -6.96 -5.63
N VAL A 105 3.69 -7.01 -5.02
CA VAL A 105 3.24 -8.17 -4.27
C VAL A 105 1.91 -8.63 -4.85
N GLN A 106 1.83 -9.91 -5.19
CA GLN A 106 0.59 -10.48 -5.71
C GLN A 106 -0.36 -10.78 -4.56
N LYS A 107 -1.63 -10.39 -4.72
CA LYS A 107 -2.66 -10.73 -3.73
C LYS A 107 -2.92 -12.23 -3.73
N PRO A 108 -2.79 -12.89 -2.59
CA PRO A 108 -3.20 -14.29 -2.49
C PRO A 108 -4.72 -14.41 -2.57
N ILE A 109 -5.19 -15.55 -3.06
CA ILE A 109 -6.61 -15.88 -3.09
C ILE A 109 -7.06 -16.38 -1.73
N GLU A 110 -6.22 -17.15 -1.07
CA GLU A 110 -6.55 -17.75 0.22
C GLU A 110 -6.50 -16.72 1.32
N LEU A 111 -7.48 -16.76 2.21
CA LEU A 111 -7.66 -15.75 3.24
C LEU A 111 -6.47 -15.65 4.20
N ASP A 112 -6.00 -16.80 4.69
CA ASP A 112 -4.88 -16.81 5.63
C ASP A 112 -3.60 -16.29 4.97
N ALA A 113 -3.38 -16.67 3.71
CA ALA A 113 -2.22 -16.20 2.96
C ALA A 113 -2.31 -14.69 2.73
N PHE A 114 -3.51 -14.18 2.44
CA PHE A 114 -3.72 -12.75 2.24
C PHE A 114 -3.32 -11.97 3.50
N THR A 115 -3.82 -12.42 4.65
CA THR A 115 -3.51 -11.77 5.93
C THR A 115 -2.02 -11.81 6.23
N ASN A 116 -1.39 -12.96 6.01
CA ASN A 116 0.04 -13.11 6.26
C ASN A 116 0.87 -12.20 5.37
N VAL A 117 0.50 -12.09 4.10
CA VAL A 117 1.24 -11.26 3.16
C VAL A 117 1.14 -9.79 3.54
N VAL A 118 -0.05 -9.34 3.96
CA VAL A 118 -0.20 -7.94 4.41
C VAL A 118 0.71 -7.68 5.59
N CYS A 119 0.74 -8.57 6.58
CA CYS A 119 1.62 -8.40 7.73
C CYS A 119 3.09 -8.39 7.32
N GLN A 120 3.48 -9.22 6.35
CA GLN A 120 4.85 -9.23 5.85
C GLN A 120 5.22 -7.90 5.21
N ILE A 121 4.31 -7.30 4.44
CA ILE A 121 4.53 -5.98 3.85
C ILE A 121 4.80 -4.96 4.96
N ILE A 122 3.97 -4.96 5.98
CA ILE A 122 4.08 -4.01 7.08
C ILE A 122 5.41 -4.19 7.80
N VAL A 123 5.77 -5.41 8.13
CA VAL A 123 7.03 -5.68 8.83
C VAL A 123 8.22 -5.27 7.97
N LYS A 124 8.19 -5.57 6.69
CA LYS A 124 9.30 -5.26 5.81
C LYS A 124 9.53 -3.76 5.70
N TRP A 125 8.46 -2.99 5.53
CA TRP A 125 8.59 -1.56 5.22
C TRP A 125 8.57 -0.66 6.44
N LEU A 126 7.93 -1.09 7.55
CA LEU A 126 7.78 -0.26 8.74
C LEU A 126 8.45 -0.85 9.97
N GLY A 127 8.71 -2.14 9.99
CA GLY A 127 9.32 -2.79 11.15
C GLY A 127 10.81 -2.59 11.28
N LYS A 128 11.47 -2.16 10.22
CA LYS A 128 12.91 -2.02 10.20
C LYS A 128 13.44 -1.03 11.23
N ASP A 129 12.73 0.07 11.41
CA ASP A 129 13.16 1.10 12.33
C ASP A 129 13.21 0.58 13.75
N GLN A 130 12.26 -0.27 14.10
CA GLN A 130 12.25 -0.86 15.43
C GLN A 130 13.39 -1.83 15.60
N SER A 131 13.70 -2.62 14.56
CA SER A 131 14.84 -3.52 14.59
C SER A 131 16.14 -2.75 14.70
N GLY A 132 16.26 -1.66 13.98
CA GLY A 132 17.46 -0.85 13.98
C GLY A 132 17.71 -0.20 15.33
N ALA A 133 16.67 0.01 16.11
CA ALA A 133 16.81 0.62 17.41
C ALA A 133 17.35 -0.33 18.48
N ALA A 134 17.29 -1.61 18.20
CA ALA A 134 17.70 -2.62 19.18
C ALA A 134 19.23 -2.72 19.36
#